data_40a5cbd2dea00f6f9e0ed85ac5a62301
#
_entry.id   40a5cbd2dea00f6f9e0ed85ac5a62301
#
_cell.length_a   1.000
_cell.length_b   1.000
_cell.length_c   1.000
_cell.angle_alpha   90.00
_cell.angle_beta   90.00
_cell.angle_gamma   90.00
#
_symmetry.space_group_name_H-M   'P 1'
#
loop_
_entity.id
_entity.type
_entity.pdbx_description
1 polymer ?
#
loop_
_entity_poly.entity_id
_entity_poly.type
_entity_poly.pdbx_seq_one_letter_code
_entity_poly.pdbx_strand_id
1 'polypeptide(L)'
;MKKIVLSVMVVAFSLALASTSFAKKKKAYEEGSAGPGSITGTVSLKGTPMAPIMEDLNKGKNVEFCTTHPDTKDGGIRPRIKVSVAGGKLKDAVVFVEDIKTGKPWGDTGKANFDFQICDIKQKMLAVRKPTKAEKKTGGILTVKNHDANILHNPHGYSVVGASRKTLFNKPLPNQGDVAEVTKNIGRLKQKKDKHFFLQCDQHNFMEADARFVWNPYYSITGADGAFKIDGLPAGKYKVTAWQPYVGESSQEITVAAGEAKADFTLTAK
;
A
#
# COMPACT_ATOMS: atom_id res chain seq x y z
N MET A 1 2.39 79.32 44.31
CA MET A 1 2.32 78.96 42.89
C MET A 1 2.73 77.48 42.76
N LYS A 2 1.78 76.55 42.73
CA LYS A 2 2.05 75.09 42.62
C LYS A 2 1.91 74.70 41.15
N LYS A 3 3.00 74.21 40.56
CA LYS A 3 3.00 73.69 39.19
C LYS A 3 2.52 72.21 39.24
N ILE A 4 1.41 71.96 38.56
CA ILE A 4 0.89 70.62 38.34
C ILE A 4 1.56 70.08 37.08
N VAL A 5 2.32 68.96 37.21
CA VAL A 5 2.90 68.21 36.09
C VAL A 5 1.91 67.11 35.73
N LEU A 6 1.34 67.18 34.52
CA LEU A 6 0.44 66.24 33.97
C LEU A 6 1.27 65.19 33.22
N SER A 7 1.38 63.94 33.78
CA SER A 7 2.03 62.80 33.10
C SER A 7 1.03 62.18 32.19
N VAL A 8 1.28 62.24 30.87
CA VAL A 8 0.52 61.50 29.85
C VAL A 8 1.12 60.11 29.71
N MET A 9 0.38 59.10 30.14
CA MET A 9 0.71 57.67 29.97
C MET A 9 0.25 57.19 28.58
N VAL A 10 1.20 57.02 27.64
CA VAL A 10 0.89 56.40 26.33
C VAL A 10 0.87 54.90 26.49
N VAL A 11 -0.30 54.32 26.43
CA VAL A 11 -0.49 52.85 26.38
C VAL A 11 -0.35 52.41 24.92
N ALA A 12 0.78 51.81 24.58
CA ALA A 12 0.98 51.17 23.28
C ALA A 12 0.24 49.85 23.24
N PHE A 13 -0.86 49.78 22.50
CA PHE A 13 -1.60 48.56 22.22
C PHE A 13 -0.92 47.83 21.07
N SER A 14 -0.07 46.84 21.37
CA SER A 14 0.51 45.95 20.37
C SER A 14 -0.54 44.94 19.89
N LEU A 15 -1.14 45.17 18.72
CA LEU A 15 -1.96 44.18 18.01
C LEU A 15 -1.04 43.03 17.53
N ALA A 16 -1.02 41.95 18.24
CA ALA A 16 -0.44 40.70 17.75
C ALA A 16 -1.36 40.13 16.66
N LEU A 17 -1.00 40.32 15.39
CA LEU A 17 -1.61 39.65 14.26
C LEU A 17 -1.26 38.16 14.33
N ALA A 18 -2.15 37.35 14.93
CA ALA A 18 -2.10 35.89 14.86
C ALA A 18 -2.35 35.49 13.41
N SER A 19 -1.29 35.21 12.66
CA SER A 19 -1.37 34.60 11.33
C SER A 19 -1.87 33.17 11.49
N THR A 20 -3.18 32.94 11.32
CA THR A 20 -3.75 31.62 11.20
C THR A 20 -3.26 31.00 9.89
N SER A 21 -2.21 30.20 9.98
CA SER A 21 -1.75 29.36 8.88
C SER A 21 -2.83 28.32 8.60
N PHE A 22 -3.72 28.60 7.68
CA PHE A 22 -4.62 27.60 7.12
C PHE A 22 -3.76 26.57 6.37
N ALA A 23 -3.55 25.40 6.97
CA ALA A 23 -2.89 24.30 6.30
C ALA A 23 -3.67 23.98 5.01
N LYS A 24 -3.13 24.40 3.86
CA LYS A 24 -3.72 24.14 2.54
C LYS A 24 -4.02 22.64 2.44
N LYS A 25 -5.30 22.30 2.20
CA LYS A 25 -5.72 20.92 1.99
C LYS A 25 -4.93 20.34 0.83
N LYS A 26 -4.17 19.24 1.06
CA LYS A 26 -3.38 18.61 0.01
C LYS A 26 -4.29 18.28 -1.17
N LYS A 27 -3.98 18.84 -2.35
CA LYS A 27 -4.76 18.62 -3.58
C LYS A 27 -4.67 17.14 -3.95
N ALA A 28 -5.81 16.53 -4.27
CA ALA A 28 -5.84 15.16 -4.79
C ALA A 28 -5.10 15.11 -6.15
N TYR A 29 -4.66 13.92 -6.55
CA TYR A 29 -4.09 13.71 -7.86
C TYR A 29 -5.14 14.01 -8.94
N GLU A 30 -4.73 14.73 -9.98
CA GLU A 30 -5.54 15.08 -11.17
C GLU A 30 -4.93 14.40 -12.40
N GLU A 31 -5.75 13.69 -13.15
CA GLU A 31 -5.33 13.04 -14.39
C GLU A 31 -5.03 14.08 -15.47
N GLY A 32 -3.95 13.85 -16.20
CA GLY A 32 -3.47 14.69 -17.30
C GLY A 32 -2.73 13.83 -18.32
N SER A 33 -1.67 14.37 -18.92
CA SER A 33 -0.84 13.66 -19.90
C SER A 33 0.33 12.94 -19.23
N ALA A 34 0.70 11.79 -19.80
CA ALA A 34 1.96 11.14 -19.46
C ALA A 34 3.15 12.01 -19.90
N GLY A 35 4.21 12.01 -19.10
CA GLY A 35 5.48 12.64 -19.43
C GLY A 35 6.42 11.66 -20.17
N PRO A 36 7.56 12.17 -20.67
CA PRO A 36 8.55 11.38 -21.43
C PRO A 36 9.54 10.62 -20.52
N GLY A 37 9.47 10.79 -19.20
CA GLY A 37 10.46 10.27 -18.27
C GLY A 37 10.06 8.93 -17.67
N SER A 38 11.07 8.19 -17.20
CA SER A 38 10.90 6.95 -16.43
C SER A 38 11.92 6.86 -15.30
N ILE A 39 11.62 6.02 -14.31
CA ILE A 39 12.56 5.64 -13.26
C ILE A 39 12.66 4.12 -13.27
N THR A 40 13.90 3.59 -13.33
CA THR A 40 14.18 2.17 -13.21
C THR A 40 15.19 1.91 -12.10
N GLY A 41 15.21 0.71 -11.59
CA GLY A 41 16.18 0.31 -10.59
C GLY A 41 15.84 -1.01 -9.94
N THR A 42 16.54 -1.30 -8.85
CA THR A 42 16.32 -2.51 -8.06
C THR A 42 16.12 -2.18 -6.58
N VAL A 43 15.39 -3.05 -5.90
CA VAL A 43 15.27 -3.03 -4.44
C VAL A 43 15.99 -4.23 -3.87
N SER A 44 16.90 -3.99 -2.93
CA SER A 44 17.67 -5.01 -2.24
C SER A 44 17.37 -5.02 -0.75
N LEU A 45 17.61 -6.16 -0.09
CA LEU A 45 17.56 -6.29 1.36
C LEU A 45 18.96 -6.42 1.93
N LYS A 46 19.26 -5.58 2.93
CA LYS A 46 20.45 -5.72 3.79
C LYS A 46 20.08 -6.44 5.09
N GLY A 47 20.85 -7.43 5.48
CA GLY A 47 20.62 -8.26 6.66
C GLY A 47 19.87 -9.55 6.36
N THR A 48 19.55 -10.29 7.40
CA THR A 48 18.85 -11.59 7.31
C THR A 48 17.34 -11.37 7.18
N PRO A 49 16.68 -11.90 6.13
CA PRO A 49 15.23 -11.80 6.02
C PRO A 49 14.54 -12.58 7.15
N MET A 50 13.32 -12.16 7.49
CA MET A 50 12.46 -12.91 8.41
C MET A 50 12.31 -14.35 7.93
N ALA A 51 12.56 -15.31 8.82
CA ALA A 51 12.34 -16.73 8.52
C ALA A 51 10.86 -17.01 8.19
N PRO A 52 10.58 -17.96 7.28
CA PRO A 52 9.21 -18.39 7.02
C PRO A 52 8.53 -18.89 8.31
N ILE A 53 7.26 -18.53 8.47
CA ILE A 53 6.42 -19.08 9.54
C ILE A 53 5.93 -20.45 9.05
N MET A 54 6.26 -21.51 9.76
CA MET A 54 5.87 -22.87 9.41
C MET A 54 4.46 -23.16 9.94
N GLU A 55 3.47 -23.15 9.04
CA GLU A 55 2.07 -23.38 9.40
C GLU A 55 1.73 -24.87 9.33
N ASP A 56 1.24 -25.41 10.45
CA ASP A 56 0.72 -26.78 10.53
C ASP A 56 -0.76 -26.78 10.09
N LEU A 57 -1.00 -27.12 8.84
CA LEU A 57 -2.34 -27.11 8.24
C LEU A 57 -3.26 -28.17 8.86
N ASN A 58 -2.73 -29.21 9.52
CA ASN A 58 -3.53 -30.24 10.18
C ASN A 58 -4.33 -29.67 11.37
N LYS A 59 -3.93 -28.52 11.90
CA LYS A 59 -4.64 -27.80 12.96
C LYS A 59 -5.72 -26.84 12.45
N GLY A 60 -5.86 -26.72 11.13
CA GLY A 60 -6.78 -25.80 10.48
C GLY A 60 -8.11 -26.45 10.10
N LYS A 61 -8.87 -25.70 9.28
CA LYS A 61 -10.08 -26.21 8.60
C LYS A 61 -9.73 -26.73 7.22
N ASN A 62 -10.58 -27.60 6.66
CA ASN A 62 -10.45 -28.11 5.30
C ASN A 62 -9.07 -28.73 5.02
N VAL A 63 -8.53 -29.48 5.97
CA VAL A 63 -7.17 -30.06 5.94
C VAL A 63 -6.90 -30.78 4.64
N GLU A 64 -7.77 -31.74 4.25
CA GLU A 64 -7.61 -32.55 3.04
C GLU A 64 -7.43 -31.69 1.78
N PHE A 65 -8.18 -30.60 1.68
CA PHE A 65 -8.10 -29.68 0.55
C PHE A 65 -6.90 -28.72 0.67
N CYS A 66 -6.71 -28.08 1.82
CA CYS A 66 -5.67 -27.06 1.98
C CYS A 66 -4.25 -27.64 1.89
N THR A 67 -4.05 -28.91 2.25
CA THR A 67 -2.77 -29.60 2.12
C THR A 67 -2.39 -29.97 0.69
N THR A 68 -3.32 -29.88 -0.26
CA THR A 68 -3.01 -30.06 -1.70
C THR A 68 -2.24 -28.90 -2.33
N HIS A 69 -2.06 -27.79 -1.60
CA HIS A 69 -1.29 -26.67 -2.10
C HIS A 69 0.17 -27.08 -2.41
N PRO A 70 0.74 -26.70 -3.57
CA PRO A 70 2.08 -27.14 -4.00
C PRO A 70 3.22 -26.84 -3.02
N ASP A 71 3.09 -25.77 -2.24
CA ASP A 71 4.11 -25.37 -1.24
C ASP A 71 3.99 -26.16 0.07
N THR A 72 2.96 -27.01 0.22
CA THR A 72 2.82 -27.85 1.41
C THR A 72 3.87 -28.94 1.39
N LYS A 73 4.61 -29.09 2.48
CA LYS A 73 5.63 -30.12 2.72
C LYS A 73 5.00 -31.34 3.40
N ASP A 74 5.78 -32.42 3.45
CA ASP A 74 5.38 -33.61 4.17
C ASP A 74 4.91 -33.30 5.59
N GLY A 75 3.89 -34.02 6.05
CA GLY A 75 3.25 -33.78 7.34
C GLY A 75 2.29 -32.59 7.38
N GLY A 76 1.91 -32.02 6.23
CA GLY A 76 0.93 -30.92 6.16
C GLY A 76 1.49 -29.55 6.60
N ILE A 77 2.80 -29.38 6.54
CA ILE A 77 3.46 -28.13 6.93
C ILE A 77 3.63 -27.23 5.70
N ARG A 78 3.19 -25.96 5.79
CA ARG A 78 3.34 -24.98 4.72
C ARG A 78 4.10 -23.74 5.17
N PRO A 79 5.19 -23.32 4.49
CA PRO A 79 5.90 -22.10 4.82
C PRO A 79 5.08 -20.86 4.40
N ARG A 80 4.84 -19.96 5.34
CA ARG A 80 4.27 -18.63 5.09
C ARG A 80 5.38 -17.60 5.06
N ILE A 81 5.69 -17.10 3.86
CA ILE A 81 6.82 -16.21 3.60
C ILE A 81 6.34 -14.77 3.62
N LYS A 82 6.86 -13.97 4.57
CA LYS A 82 6.55 -12.54 4.71
C LYS A 82 7.51 -11.63 3.94
N VAL A 83 8.75 -12.07 3.79
CA VAL A 83 9.83 -11.34 3.11
C VAL A 83 10.53 -12.31 2.16
N SER A 84 10.33 -12.12 0.87
CA SER A 84 10.91 -12.97 -0.18
C SER A 84 12.16 -12.31 -0.76
N VAL A 85 13.30 -12.99 -0.64
CA VAL A 85 14.62 -12.50 -1.09
C VAL A 85 15.33 -13.60 -1.85
N ALA A 86 15.89 -13.25 -3.02
CA ALA A 86 16.74 -14.12 -3.80
C ALA A 86 18.00 -13.34 -4.24
N GLY A 87 19.20 -13.83 -3.92
CA GLY A 87 20.45 -13.14 -4.25
C GLY A 87 20.53 -11.69 -3.70
N GLY A 88 19.96 -11.44 -2.52
CA GLY A 88 19.88 -10.11 -1.91
C GLY A 88 18.82 -9.18 -2.52
N LYS A 89 18.09 -9.62 -3.55
CA LYS A 89 17.04 -8.85 -4.23
C LYS A 89 15.70 -9.08 -3.55
N LEU A 90 14.97 -7.99 -3.27
CA LEU A 90 13.73 -8.01 -2.52
C LEU A 90 12.52 -8.02 -3.47
N LYS A 91 11.79 -9.13 -3.45
CA LYS A 91 10.51 -9.27 -4.13
C LYS A 91 9.39 -8.60 -3.32
N ASP A 92 8.31 -8.21 -4.01
CA ASP A 92 7.09 -7.68 -3.40
C ASP A 92 7.33 -6.39 -2.58
N ALA A 93 8.32 -5.58 -2.97
CA ALA A 93 8.44 -4.20 -2.52
C ALA A 93 7.64 -3.28 -3.46
N VAL A 94 6.91 -2.32 -2.89
CA VAL A 94 6.19 -1.29 -3.67
C VAL A 94 7.05 -0.04 -3.75
N VAL A 95 7.48 0.31 -4.95
CA VAL A 95 8.21 1.56 -5.24
C VAL A 95 7.21 2.56 -5.80
N PHE A 96 7.13 3.76 -5.23
CA PHE A 96 6.13 4.75 -5.63
C PHE A 96 6.64 6.17 -5.51
N VAL A 97 6.10 7.05 -6.36
CA VAL A 97 6.37 8.50 -6.32
C VAL A 97 5.45 9.16 -5.31
N GLU A 98 6.03 9.92 -4.37
CA GLU A 98 5.24 10.68 -3.41
C GLU A 98 4.75 12.01 -4.02
N ASP A 99 3.54 12.43 -3.60
CA ASP A 99 3.01 13.78 -3.76
C ASP A 99 3.00 14.41 -5.17
N ILE A 100 3.15 13.64 -6.25
CA ILE A 100 2.90 14.13 -7.62
C ILE A 100 1.42 14.52 -7.74
N LYS A 101 1.14 15.67 -8.38
CA LYS A 101 -0.21 16.26 -8.41
C LYS A 101 -0.95 16.04 -9.70
N THR A 102 -0.24 15.90 -10.79
CA THR A 102 -0.83 15.67 -12.11
C THR A 102 0.10 14.82 -12.98
N GLY A 103 -0.45 14.16 -13.97
CA GLY A 103 0.29 13.32 -14.89
C GLY A 103 -0.62 12.28 -15.56
N LYS A 104 -0.08 11.12 -15.93
CA LYS A 104 -0.81 10.08 -16.67
C LYS A 104 -2.11 9.67 -15.98
N PRO A 105 -3.13 9.23 -16.75
CA PRO A 105 -4.37 8.71 -16.18
C PRO A 105 -4.10 7.41 -15.38
N TRP A 106 -5.01 7.10 -14.46
CA TRP A 106 -4.95 5.86 -13.69
C TRP A 106 -5.09 4.61 -14.57
N GLY A 107 -5.97 4.64 -15.59
CA GLY A 107 -6.32 3.42 -16.31
C GLY A 107 -6.69 2.28 -15.35
N ASP A 108 -6.05 1.13 -15.53
CA ASP A 108 -6.24 -0.02 -14.63
C ASP A 108 -5.29 -0.04 -13.42
N THR A 109 -4.36 0.91 -13.32
CA THR A 109 -3.45 0.97 -12.18
C THR A 109 -4.19 1.28 -10.87
N GLY A 110 -3.73 0.68 -9.77
CA GLY A 110 -4.36 0.85 -8.46
C GLY A 110 -5.67 0.10 -8.27
N LYS A 111 -6.03 -0.81 -9.18
CA LYS A 111 -7.05 -1.83 -8.96
C LYS A 111 -6.41 -3.06 -8.33
N ALA A 112 -7.01 -3.61 -7.31
CA ALA A 112 -6.52 -4.76 -6.59
C ALA A 112 -7.57 -5.87 -6.61
N ASN A 113 -7.25 -6.97 -7.29
CA ASN A 113 -8.09 -8.16 -7.36
C ASN A 113 -7.32 -9.31 -6.68
N PHE A 114 -7.83 -9.80 -5.56
CA PHE A 114 -7.25 -10.92 -4.84
C PHE A 114 -8.00 -12.20 -5.18
N ASP A 115 -7.25 -13.24 -5.51
CA ASP A 115 -7.78 -14.57 -5.79
C ASP A 115 -7.45 -15.53 -4.64
N PHE A 116 -8.47 -16.10 -4.02
CA PHE A 116 -8.36 -17.15 -3.04
C PHE A 116 -8.44 -18.49 -3.77
N GLN A 117 -7.33 -19.23 -3.77
CA GLN A 117 -7.20 -20.47 -4.53
C GLN A 117 -6.31 -21.48 -3.81
N ILE A 118 -6.79 -22.69 -3.64
CA ILE A 118 -6.14 -23.80 -2.92
C ILE A 118 -5.73 -23.35 -1.51
N CYS A 119 -6.68 -22.76 -0.77
CA CYS A 119 -6.45 -22.20 0.56
C CYS A 119 -5.23 -21.27 0.62
N ASP A 120 -5.04 -20.44 -0.40
CA ASP A 120 -4.03 -19.41 -0.44
C ASP A 120 -4.55 -18.14 -1.11
N ILE A 121 -3.88 -17.00 -0.87
CA ILE A 121 -4.09 -15.74 -1.61
C ILE A 121 -2.99 -15.66 -2.67
N LYS A 122 -3.38 -15.80 -3.93
CA LYS A 122 -2.43 -15.87 -5.05
C LYS A 122 -1.52 -14.63 -5.15
N GLN A 123 -2.10 -13.44 -4.96
CA GLN A 123 -1.36 -12.17 -4.96
C GLN A 123 -0.89 -11.85 -3.55
N LYS A 124 0.42 -11.86 -3.30
CA LYS A 124 0.99 -11.56 -1.98
C LYS A 124 1.15 -10.07 -1.73
N MET A 125 1.36 -9.29 -2.80
CA MET A 125 1.49 -7.85 -2.74
C MET A 125 0.79 -7.19 -3.91
N LEU A 126 -0.08 -6.22 -3.62
CA LEU A 126 -0.71 -5.37 -4.61
C LEU A 126 -0.58 -3.88 -4.25
N ALA A 127 -1.06 -3.03 -5.14
CA ALA A 127 -1.27 -1.61 -4.87
C ALA A 127 -2.75 -1.28 -5.11
N VAL A 128 -3.36 -0.55 -4.19
CA VAL A 128 -4.78 -0.21 -4.28
C VAL A 128 -4.98 1.29 -4.08
N ARG A 129 -5.75 1.91 -4.95
CA ARG A 129 -6.08 3.33 -4.87
C ARG A 129 -7.42 3.60 -4.19
N LYS A 130 -7.59 4.81 -3.71
CA LYS A 130 -8.89 5.27 -3.25
C LYS A 130 -9.86 5.42 -4.43
N PRO A 131 -11.07 4.86 -4.37
CA PRO A 131 -12.05 5.02 -5.44
C PRO A 131 -12.59 6.45 -5.55
N THR A 132 -12.94 6.86 -6.76
CA THR A 132 -13.71 8.06 -7.04
C THR A 132 -15.16 7.94 -6.54
N LYS A 133 -15.93 9.03 -6.62
CA LYS A 133 -17.36 8.99 -6.28
C LYS A 133 -18.15 8.05 -7.20
N ALA A 134 -17.82 8.01 -8.49
CA ALA A 134 -18.46 7.12 -9.46
C ALA A 134 -18.13 5.66 -9.15
N GLU A 135 -16.86 5.33 -8.98
CA GLU A 135 -16.39 3.97 -8.72
C GLU A 135 -16.90 3.37 -7.39
N LYS A 136 -17.23 4.19 -6.41
CA LYS A 136 -17.94 3.70 -5.21
C LYS A 136 -19.32 3.13 -5.52
N LYS A 137 -19.92 3.50 -6.67
CA LYS A 137 -21.22 3.00 -7.11
C LYS A 137 -21.06 1.83 -8.08
N THR A 138 -20.07 1.89 -8.97
CA THR A 138 -19.85 0.88 -10.02
C THR A 138 -18.95 -0.27 -9.56
N GLY A 139 -18.10 -0.07 -8.52
CA GLY A 139 -17.16 -1.09 -8.08
C GLY A 139 -15.88 -1.15 -8.91
N GLY A 140 -15.16 -2.29 -8.81
CA GLY A 140 -14.03 -2.64 -9.67
C GLY A 140 -12.66 -2.13 -9.22
N ILE A 141 -12.51 -1.55 -8.01
CA ILE A 141 -11.21 -1.10 -7.48
C ILE A 141 -10.60 -2.11 -6.52
N LEU A 142 -11.43 -2.75 -5.70
CA LEU A 142 -10.97 -3.78 -4.78
C LEU A 142 -11.98 -4.92 -4.75
N THR A 143 -11.53 -6.10 -5.18
CA THR A 143 -12.33 -7.33 -5.16
C THR A 143 -11.55 -8.48 -4.55
N VAL A 144 -12.27 -9.45 -3.98
CA VAL A 144 -11.73 -10.74 -3.54
C VAL A 144 -12.62 -11.84 -4.11
N LYS A 145 -12.03 -12.80 -4.82
CA LYS A 145 -12.76 -13.90 -5.46
C LYS A 145 -12.37 -15.26 -4.84
N ASN A 146 -13.36 -16.08 -4.57
CA ASN A 146 -13.18 -17.48 -4.16
C ASN A 146 -13.13 -18.38 -5.39
N HIS A 147 -12.04 -19.12 -5.57
CA HIS A 147 -11.88 -20.12 -6.63
C HIS A 147 -12.01 -21.57 -6.13
N ASP A 148 -12.16 -21.78 -4.82
CA ASP A 148 -12.15 -23.09 -4.20
C ASP A 148 -13.56 -23.65 -4.10
N ALA A 149 -13.77 -24.83 -4.67
CA ALA A 149 -15.07 -25.52 -4.62
C ALA A 149 -15.32 -26.09 -3.21
N ASN A 150 -16.52 -25.84 -2.67
CA ASN A 150 -16.97 -26.33 -1.36
C ASN A 150 -16.13 -25.84 -0.17
N ILE A 151 -15.34 -24.79 -0.35
CA ILE A 151 -14.54 -24.17 0.70
C ILE A 151 -15.08 -22.75 1.01
N LEU A 152 -15.54 -22.57 2.23
CA LEU A 152 -15.90 -21.26 2.72
C LEU A 152 -14.62 -20.45 3.00
N HIS A 153 -14.46 -19.34 2.34
CA HIS A 153 -13.51 -18.28 2.71
C HIS A 153 -14.21 -17.09 3.32
N ASN A 154 -13.52 -16.35 4.19
CA ASN A 154 -14.03 -15.14 4.78
C ASN A 154 -12.96 -14.04 4.75
N PRO A 155 -12.80 -13.35 3.59
CA PRO A 155 -11.86 -12.26 3.48
C PRO A 155 -12.17 -11.12 4.44
N HIS A 156 -11.20 -10.79 5.28
CA HIS A 156 -11.23 -9.69 6.22
C HIS A 156 -10.12 -8.70 5.87
N GLY A 157 -10.50 -7.51 5.41
CA GLY A 157 -9.59 -6.47 4.97
C GLY A 157 -9.43 -5.38 6.02
N TYR A 158 -8.18 -4.95 6.23
CA TYR A 158 -7.82 -3.95 7.24
C TYR A 158 -7.01 -2.80 6.65
N SER A 159 -7.15 -1.60 7.21
CA SER A 159 -6.15 -0.54 7.15
C SER A 159 -5.25 -0.65 8.38
N VAL A 160 -3.94 -0.80 8.16
CA VAL A 160 -2.94 -0.92 9.22
C VAL A 160 -2.26 0.42 9.44
N VAL A 161 -2.26 0.89 10.69
CA VAL A 161 -1.61 2.15 11.10
C VAL A 161 -0.83 1.88 12.39
N GLY A 162 0.49 1.79 12.29
CA GLY A 162 1.34 1.33 13.38
C GLY A 162 0.95 -0.08 13.81
N ALA A 163 0.70 -0.29 15.10
CA ALA A 163 0.24 -1.56 15.65
C ALA A 163 -1.28 -1.80 15.51
N SER A 164 -2.04 -0.79 15.06
CA SER A 164 -3.50 -0.88 15.00
C SER A 164 -3.98 -1.38 13.64
N ARG A 165 -4.97 -2.27 13.67
CA ARG A 165 -5.71 -2.76 12.50
C ARG A 165 -7.14 -2.25 12.57
N LYS A 166 -7.56 -1.48 11.56
CA LYS A 166 -8.94 -1.02 11.42
C LYS A 166 -9.64 -1.83 10.35
N THR A 167 -10.68 -2.57 10.69
CA THR A 167 -11.52 -3.28 9.73
C THR A 167 -12.10 -2.32 8.68
N LEU A 168 -11.91 -2.67 7.43
CA LEU A 168 -12.53 -2.04 6.26
C LEU A 168 -13.73 -2.85 5.80
N PHE A 169 -13.60 -4.16 5.76
CA PHE A 169 -14.66 -5.11 5.43
C PHE A 169 -14.37 -6.48 6.03
N ASN A 170 -15.44 -7.26 6.18
CA ASN A 170 -15.43 -8.69 6.50
C ASN A 170 -16.61 -9.30 5.73
N LYS A 171 -16.34 -10.22 4.78
CA LYS A 171 -17.33 -10.71 3.80
C LYS A 171 -17.15 -12.20 3.55
N PRO A 172 -18.10 -13.06 3.94
CA PRO A 172 -18.02 -14.49 3.62
C PRO A 172 -18.22 -14.74 2.13
N LEU A 173 -17.46 -15.71 1.60
CA LEU A 173 -17.52 -16.24 0.25
C LEU A 173 -17.71 -17.75 0.32
N PRO A 174 -18.95 -18.24 0.51
CA PRO A 174 -19.21 -19.66 0.74
C PRO A 174 -19.02 -20.53 -0.49
N ASN A 175 -19.18 -19.98 -1.70
CA ASN A 175 -19.19 -20.78 -2.92
C ASN A 175 -18.03 -20.44 -3.85
N GLN A 176 -17.63 -21.40 -4.64
CA GLN A 176 -16.73 -21.15 -5.77
C GLN A 176 -17.34 -20.11 -6.72
N GLY A 177 -16.53 -19.14 -7.14
CA GLY A 177 -16.97 -18.04 -8.02
C GLY A 177 -17.51 -16.83 -7.27
N ASP A 178 -17.82 -16.92 -5.98
CA ASP A 178 -18.25 -15.77 -5.19
C ASP A 178 -17.21 -14.65 -5.21
N VAL A 179 -17.69 -13.41 -5.31
CA VAL A 179 -16.85 -12.20 -5.33
C VAL A 179 -17.32 -11.22 -4.26
N ALA A 180 -16.42 -10.86 -3.37
CA ALA A 180 -16.59 -9.69 -2.50
C ALA A 180 -16.16 -8.43 -3.24
N GLU A 181 -17.13 -7.66 -3.76
CA GLU A 181 -16.90 -6.31 -4.27
C GLU A 181 -16.88 -5.33 -3.08
N VAL A 182 -15.69 -4.83 -2.73
CA VAL A 182 -15.47 -4.03 -1.53
C VAL A 182 -14.91 -2.63 -1.78
N THR A 183 -14.98 -2.15 -3.02
CA THR A 183 -14.56 -0.81 -3.44
C THR A 183 -15.16 0.30 -2.56
N LYS A 184 -16.45 0.22 -2.25
CA LYS A 184 -17.13 1.21 -1.41
C LYS A 184 -16.51 1.31 -0.01
N ASN A 185 -16.03 0.20 0.54
CA ASN A 185 -15.48 0.11 1.89
C ASN A 185 -14.18 0.90 2.06
N ILE A 186 -13.37 1.03 0.98
CA ILE A 186 -12.14 1.82 0.98
C ILE A 186 -12.34 3.30 0.58
N GLY A 187 -13.58 3.71 0.38
CA GLY A 187 -13.92 5.08 -0.04
C GLY A 187 -13.60 6.19 0.97
N ARG A 188 -13.34 5.86 2.24
CA ARG A 188 -13.03 6.82 3.32
C ARG A 188 -11.54 6.91 3.66
N LEU A 189 -10.67 6.26 2.91
CA LEU A 189 -9.21 6.31 3.10
C LEU A 189 -8.67 7.74 3.10
N LYS A 190 -7.64 7.97 3.93
CA LYS A 190 -6.97 9.25 4.11
C LYS A 190 -5.47 9.11 3.82
N GLN A 191 -4.93 9.84 2.83
CA GLN A 191 -3.55 9.78 2.37
C GLN A 191 -2.50 9.88 3.50
N LYS A 192 -2.74 10.72 4.51
CA LYS A 192 -1.80 10.90 5.61
C LYS A 192 -1.75 9.72 6.58
N LYS A 193 -2.82 8.90 6.66
CA LYS A 193 -2.97 7.82 7.66
C LYS A 193 -2.91 6.44 7.03
N ASP A 194 -3.73 6.23 6.00
CA ASP A 194 -3.91 4.91 5.42
C ASP A 194 -2.81 4.66 4.38
N LYS A 195 -1.84 3.81 4.72
CA LYS A 195 -0.68 3.48 3.90
C LYS A 195 -0.64 1.99 3.54
N HIS A 196 -1.07 1.13 4.44
CA HIS A 196 -0.95 -0.31 4.36
C HIS A 196 -2.32 -0.97 4.45
N PHE A 197 -2.66 -1.78 3.46
CA PHE A 197 -3.79 -2.68 3.45
C PHE A 197 -3.31 -4.09 3.78
N PHE A 198 -4.01 -4.76 4.69
CA PHE A 198 -3.76 -6.15 5.04
C PHE A 198 -5.04 -6.96 4.82
N LEU A 199 -4.92 -8.09 4.15
CA LEU A 199 -6.00 -9.03 3.88
C LEU A 199 -5.68 -10.36 4.56
N GLN A 200 -6.67 -10.93 5.26
CA GLN A 200 -6.58 -12.24 5.89
C GLN A 200 -7.88 -13.00 5.66
N CYS A 201 -7.83 -14.33 5.63
CA CYS A 201 -9.03 -15.16 5.69
C CYS A 201 -9.30 -15.55 7.15
N ASP A 202 -10.50 -15.23 7.69
CA ASP A 202 -10.85 -15.61 9.06
C ASP A 202 -11.08 -17.12 9.25
N GLN A 203 -11.32 -17.87 8.15
CA GLN A 203 -11.44 -19.33 8.19
C GLN A 203 -10.10 -20.03 8.16
N HIS A 204 -9.10 -19.40 7.48
CA HIS A 204 -7.77 -19.91 7.26
C HIS A 204 -6.76 -18.79 7.55
N ASN A 205 -6.41 -18.60 8.82
CA ASN A 205 -5.62 -17.46 9.30
C ASN A 205 -4.20 -17.38 8.72
N PHE A 206 -3.71 -18.45 8.11
CA PHE A 206 -2.45 -18.48 7.37
C PHE A 206 -2.55 -17.88 5.96
N MET A 207 -3.76 -17.69 5.42
CA MET A 207 -3.98 -17.01 4.16
C MET A 207 -3.92 -15.50 4.38
N GLU A 208 -2.84 -14.88 3.94
CA GLU A 208 -2.59 -13.45 4.09
C GLU A 208 -2.02 -12.83 2.82
N ALA A 209 -2.33 -11.56 2.62
CA ALA A 209 -1.74 -10.72 1.59
C ALA A 209 -1.68 -9.26 2.05
N ASP A 210 -0.81 -8.49 1.42
CA ASP A 210 -0.62 -7.09 1.71
C ASP A 210 -0.87 -6.24 0.46
N ALA A 211 -1.19 -4.96 0.64
CA ALA A 211 -1.13 -3.98 -0.43
C ALA A 211 -0.73 -2.60 0.09
N ARG A 212 -0.11 -1.81 -0.78
CA ARG A 212 0.12 -0.39 -0.52
C ARG A 212 -1.07 0.42 -0.99
N PHE A 213 -1.60 1.33 -0.16
CA PHE A 213 -2.48 2.38 -0.64
C PHE A 213 -1.68 3.41 -1.43
N VAL A 214 -2.03 3.57 -2.71
CA VAL A 214 -1.36 4.51 -3.62
C VAL A 214 -2.27 5.69 -3.95
N TRP A 215 -1.68 6.87 -4.17
CA TRP A 215 -2.40 8.13 -4.30
C TRP A 215 -2.15 8.83 -5.64
N ASN A 216 -1.38 8.19 -6.50
CA ASN A 216 -1.12 8.52 -7.90
C ASN A 216 -0.72 7.23 -8.65
N PRO A 217 -0.76 7.18 -9.99
CA PRO A 217 -0.49 5.98 -10.78
C PRO A 217 1.01 5.68 -10.99
N TYR A 218 1.90 6.42 -10.34
CA TYR A 218 3.34 6.25 -10.48
C TYR A 218 3.91 5.35 -9.40
N TYR A 219 3.76 4.05 -9.62
CA TYR A 219 4.31 3.01 -8.74
C TYR A 219 4.64 1.76 -9.56
N SER A 220 5.44 0.89 -8.97
CA SER A 220 5.79 -0.44 -9.46
C SER A 220 5.92 -1.40 -8.27
N ILE A 221 5.72 -2.69 -8.50
CA ILE A 221 5.95 -3.73 -7.50
C ILE A 221 7.10 -4.60 -8.01
N THR A 222 8.10 -4.86 -7.16
CA THR A 222 9.30 -5.59 -7.57
C THR A 222 9.02 -7.07 -7.81
N GLY A 223 9.60 -7.58 -8.89
CA GLY A 223 9.66 -9.01 -9.20
C GLY A 223 10.68 -9.76 -8.34
N ALA A 224 10.91 -11.04 -8.67
CA ALA A 224 11.87 -11.89 -7.98
C ALA A 224 13.33 -11.39 -8.07
N ASP A 225 13.64 -10.65 -9.12
CA ASP A 225 14.93 -9.98 -9.38
C ASP A 225 15.07 -8.63 -8.67
N GLY A 226 14.05 -8.22 -7.92
CA GLY A 226 13.97 -6.93 -7.25
C GLY A 226 13.82 -5.73 -8.18
N ALA A 227 13.70 -5.94 -9.50
CA ALA A 227 13.61 -4.86 -10.48
C ALA A 227 12.25 -4.16 -10.44
N PHE A 228 12.28 -2.86 -10.75
CA PHE A 228 11.08 -2.04 -10.92
C PHE A 228 11.24 -1.04 -12.06
N LYS A 229 10.11 -0.61 -12.62
CA LYS A 229 10.02 0.46 -13.60
C LYS A 229 8.78 1.31 -13.39
N ILE A 230 8.94 2.63 -13.37
CA ILE A 230 7.85 3.63 -13.29
C ILE A 230 7.94 4.52 -14.52
N ASP A 231 6.98 4.41 -15.43
CA ASP A 231 6.95 5.12 -16.70
C ASP A 231 5.97 6.30 -16.71
N GLY A 232 6.18 7.19 -17.67
CA GLY A 232 5.27 8.27 -17.98
C GLY A 232 5.37 9.47 -17.04
N LEU A 233 6.52 9.65 -16.38
CA LEU A 233 6.76 10.78 -15.48
C LEU A 233 7.00 12.06 -16.28
N PRO A 234 6.33 13.18 -15.94
CA PRO A 234 6.76 14.51 -16.36
C PRO A 234 8.20 14.81 -15.91
N ALA A 235 8.89 15.69 -16.58
CA ALA A 235 10.18 16.17 -16.08
C ALA A 235 9.99 16.88 -14.74
N GLY A 236 10.88 16.62 -13.77
CA GLY A 236 10.77 17.16 -12.43
C GLY A 236 11.66 16.47 -11.41
N LYS A 237 11.60 16.95 -10.17
CA LYS A 237 12.27 16.37 -9.02
C LYS A 237 11.22 15.69 -8.13
N TYR A 238 11.43 14.43 -7.83
CA TYR A 238 10.48 13.57 -7.13
C TYR A 238 11.11 12.89 -5.93
N LYS A 239 10.36 12.82 -4.85
CA LYS A 239 10.65 11.88 -3.76
C LYS A 239 10.08 10.53 -4.15
N VAL A 240 10.93 9.53 -4.27
CA VAL A 240 10.59 8.15 -4.58
C VAL A 240 10.87 7.28 -3.36
N THR A 241 9.92 6.44 -3.00
CA THR A 241 9.98 5.59 -1.81
C THR A 241 9.78 4.13 -2.20
N ALA A 242 10.70 3.27 -1.76
CA ALA A 242 10.52 1.82 -1.74
C ALA A 242 10.03 1.39 -0.36
N TRP A 243 9.01 0.55 -0.32
CA TRP A 243 8.35 0.10 0.90
C TRP A 243 8.00 -1.38 0.85
N GLN A 244 8.20 -2.07 1.99
CA GLN A 244 7.71 -3.43 2.20
C GLN A 244 7.23 -3.54 3.67
N PRO A 245 6.04 -4.10 3.96
CA PRO A 245 5.38 -3.96 5.27
C PRO A 245 6.20 -4.51 6.45
N TYR A 246 7.00 -5.52 6.22
CA TYR A 246 7.74 -6.23 7.27
C TYR A 246 9.19 -5.72 7.45
N VAL A 247 9.74 -5.02 6.46
CA VAL A 247 11.11 -4.45 6.53
C VAL A 247 11.12 -2.94 6.67
N GLY A 248 10.10 -2.22 6.18
CA GLY A 248 10.03 -0.77 6.31
C GLY A 248 10.13 -0.03 4.98
N GLU A 249 10.70 1.16 4.99
CA GLU A 249 10.79 2.03 3.80
C GLU A 249 12.13 2.75 3.70
N SER A 250 12.53 3.07 2.46
CA SER A 250 13.68 3.92 2.12
C SER A 250 13.26 4.89 1.03
N SER A 251 13.72 6.15 1.09
CA SER A 251 13.32 7.21 0.16
C SER A 251 14.53 7.93 -0.41
N GLN A 252 14.43 8.37 -1.67
CA GLN A 252 15.43 9.18 -2.36
C GLN A 252 14.75 10.30 -3.15
N GLU A 253 15.46 11.41 -3.37
CA GLU A 253 15.06 12.43 -4.33
C GLU A 253 15.68 12.14 -5.69
N ILE A 254 14.84 11.97 -6.72
CA ILE A 254 15.25 11.63 -8.08
C ILE A 254 14.85 12.75 -9.03
N THR A 255 15.81 13.23 -9.81
CA THR A 255 15.52 14.17 -10.90
C THR A 255 15.25 13.38 -12.17
N VAL A 256 14.07 13.59 -12.75
CA VAL A 256 13.61 12.97 -14.01
C VAL A 256 13.62 14.02 -15.10
N ALA A 257 14.30 13.73 -16.20
CA ALA A 257 14.24 14.47 -17.46
C ALA A 257 13.48 13.65 -18.51
N ALA A 258 13.65 13.96 -19.79
CA ALA A 258 13.24 13.04 -20.85
C ALA A 258 14.17 11.80 -20.82
N GLY A 259 13.57 10.59 -20.86
CA GLY A 259 14.30 9.33 -20.83
C GLY A 259 14.33 8.69 -19.42
N GLU A 260 15.32 7.83 -19.21
CA GLU A 260 15.43 6.99 -18.01
C GLU A 260 16.32 7.62 -16.92
N ALA A 261 15.79 7.69 -15.72
CA ALA A 261 16.54 7.95 -14.48
C ALA A 261 16.70 6.63 -13.71
N LYS A 262 17.85 6.42 -13.07
CA LYS A 262 18.12 5.21 -12.26
C LYS A 262 18.05 5.51 -10.78
N ALA A 263 17.47 4.57 -10.01
CA ALA A 263 17.38 4.64 -8.56
C ALA A 263 17.36 3.25 -7.94
N ASP A 264 18.42 2.88 -7.24
CA ASP A 264 18.44 1.63 -6.47
C ASP A 264 18.15 1.89 -5.00
N PHE A 265 17.38 1.00 -4.37
CA PHE A 265 17.00 1.10 -2.96
C PHE A 265 17.55 -0.08 -2.19
N THR A 266 17.95 0.18 -0.95
CA THR A 266 18.28 -0.85 0.04
C THR A 266 17.36 -0.68 1.24
N LEU A 267 16.57 -1.70 1.56
CA LEU A 267 15.84 -1.82 2.81
C LEU A 267 16.66 -2.65 3.79
N THR A 268 16.49 -2.42 5.09
CA THR A 268 17.22 -3.16 6.13
C THR A 268 16.26 -4.07 6.87
N ALA A 269 16.62 -5.35 7.01
CA ALA A 269 15.89 -6.29 7.86
C ALA A 269 15.85 -5.78 9.31
N LYS A 270 14.71 -5.99 9.97
CA LYS A 270 14.50 -5.59 11.38
C LYS A 270 14.93 -6.69 12.31
#